data_828fe627addec0beb89d6e3905d36644
#
_entry.id   828fe627addec0beb89d6e3905d36644
#
_cell.length_a   1.000
_cell.length_b   1.000
_cell.length_c   1.000
_cell.angle_alpha   90.00
_cell.angle_beta   90.00
_cell.angle_gamma   90.00
#
_symmetry.space_group_name_H-M   'P 1'
#
loop_
_entity.id
_entity.type
_entity.pdbx_description
1 polymer ?
#
loop_
_entity_poly.entity_id
_entity_poly.type
_entity_poly.pdbx_seq_one_letter_code
_entity_poly.pdbx_strand_id
1 'polypeptide(L)'
;MKKFLLILTNQPYNGTDNAYNALRLAGALKNRGEYVRIFLMNDAVDLARNSTQKPENYDFDLVAKLKELHANGVALKVCGSCDARCGLHAGEPYFDSEIKGSMDILASWVAECDQVMTF
;
A
#
# COMPACT_ATOMS: atom_id res chain seq x y z
N MET A 1 -13.15 -16.07 8.68
CA MET A 1 -12.43 -14.97 8.01
C MET A 1 -10.96 -15.07 8.31
N LYS A 2 -10.14 -15.12 7.28
CA LYS A 2 -8.68 -15.08 7.44
C LYS A 2 -8.17 -13.65 7.36
N LYS A 3 -7.01 -13.42 7.97
CA LYS A 3 -6.34 -12.13 7.95
C LYS A 3 -5.13 -12.21 7.01
N PHE A 4 -5.12 -11.32 6.03
CA PHE A 4 -4.05 -11.24 5.02
C PHE A 4 -3.32 -9.91 5.17
N LEU A 5 -2.00 -9.97 5.11
CA LEU A 5 -1.15 -8.77 5.07
C LEU A 5 -0.39 -8.76 3.75
N LEU A 6 -0.53 -7.69 2.99
CA LEU A 6 0.24 -7.44 1.78
C LEU A 6 1.24 -6.33 2.08
N ILE A 7 2.53 -6.66 1.97
CA ILE A 7 3.61 -5.69 2.14
C ILE A 7 4.10 -5.30 0.75
N LEU A 8 3.99 -4.02 0.41
CA LEU A 8 4.46 -3.50 -0.86
C LEU A 8 5.76 -2.74 -0.65
N THR A 9 6.78 -3.06 -1.45
CA THR A 9 8.10 -2.48 -1.33
C THR A 9 8.59 -1.80 -2.60
N ASN A 10 7.90 -1.99 -3.71
CA ASN A 10 8.33 -1.51 -5.01
C ASN A 10 7.64 -0.21 -5.41
N GLN A 11 8.39 0.63 -6.12
CA GLN A 11 7.91 1.87 -6.71
C GLN A 11 6.68 1.59 -7.60
N PRO A 12 5.58 2.34 -7.46
CA PRO A 12 4.50 2.24 -8.43
C PRO A 12 4.97 2.74 -9.80
N TYR A 13 4.43 2.15 -10.84
CA TYR A 13 4.76 2.53 -12.22
C TYR A 13 6.24 2.31 -12.58
N ASN A 14 6.81 1.23 -12.06
CA ASN A 14 8.25 0.94 -12.24
C ASN A 14 8.55 0.06 -13.46
N GLY A 15 7.63 -0.01 -14.42
CA GLY A 15 7.77 -0.89 -15.58
C GLY A 15 7.24 -2.29 -15.37
N THR A 16 6.71 -2.59 -14.17
CA THR A 16 6.07 -3.87 -13.85
C THR A 16 4.66 -3.62 -13.33
N ASP A 17 3.86 -4.69 -13.25
CA ASP A 17 2.52 -4.64 -12.67
C ASP A 17 2.49 -5.06 -11.20
N ASN A 18 3.62 -5.03 -10.50
CA ASN A 18 3.66 -5.49 -9.10
C ASN A 18 2.65 -4.76 -8.22
N ALA A 19 2.67 -3.43 -8.21
CA ALA A 19 1.74 -2.65 -7.40
C ALA A 19 0.29 -2.85 -7.86
N TYR A 20 0.06 -2.84 -9.16
CA TYR A 20 -1.27 -3.07 -9.73
C TYR A 20 -1.83 -4.43 -9.29
N ASN A 21 -1.03 -5.49 -9.41
CA ASN A 21 -1.47 -6.83 -9.04
C ASN A 21 -1.69 -6.97 -7.54
N ALA A 22 -0.87 -6.33 -6.71
CA ALA A 22 -1.06 -6.33 -5.27
C ALA A 22 -2.41 -5.69 -4.90
N LEU A 23 -2.74 -4.54 -5.50
CA LEU A 23 -4.01 -3.87 -5.23
C LEU A 23 -5.21 -4.67 -5.74
N ARG A 24 -5.07 -5.34 -6.88
CA ARG A 24 -6.10 -6.24 -7.40
C ARG A 24 -6.34 -7.41 -6.46
N LEU A 25 -5.26 -8.02 -5.96
CA LEU A 25 -5.39 -9.13 -5.01
C LEU A 25 -6.06 -8.67 -3.73
N ALA A 26 -5.67 -7.51 -3.22
CA ALA A 26 -6.31 -6.95 -2.03
C ALA A 26 -7.82 -6.78 -2.23
N GLY A 27 -8.23 -6.24 -3.37
CA GLY A 27 -9.64 -6.07 -3.69
C GLY A 27 -10.38 -7.40 -3.82
N ALA A 28 -9.76 -8.38 -4.46
CA ALA A 28 -10.36 -9.71 -4.62
C ALA A 28 -10.54 -10.42 -3.27
N LEU A 29 -9.55 -10.34 -2.39
CA LEU A 29 -9.64 -10.91 -1.05
C LEU A 29 -10.73 -10.21 -0.23
N LYS A 30 -10.79 -8.89 -0.31
CA LYS A 30 -11.83 -8.10 0.36
C LYS A 30 -13.23 -8.53 -0.10
N ASN A 31 -13.40 -8.72 -1.40
CA ASN A 31 -14.68 -9.14 -1.97
C ASN A 31 -15.08 -10.56 -1.55
N ARG A 32 -14.13 -11.39 -1.16
CA ARG A 32 -14.39 -12.72 -0.62
C ARG A 32 -14.72 -12.69 0.88
N GLY A 33 -14.76 -11.51 1.49
CA GLY A 33 -15.06 -11.38 2.91
C GLY A 33 -13.87 -11.57 3.83
N GLU A 34 -12.66 -11.61 3.30
CA GLU A 34 -11.46 -11.73 4.10
C GLU A 34 -11.04 -10.38 4.70
N TYR A 35 -10.27 -10.42 5.77
CA TYR A 35 -9.73 -9.21 6.40
C TYR A 35 -8.37 -8.89 5.78
N VAL A 36 -8.27 -7.74 5.14
CA VAL A 36 -7.08 -7.37 4.35
C VAL A 36 -6.41 -6.14 4.96
N ARG A 37 -5.09 -6.22 5.10
CA ARG A 37 -4.23 -5.13 5.53
C ARG A 37 -3.15 -4.90 4.47
N ILE A 38 -2.82 -3.65 4.21
CA ILE A 38 -1.74 -3.26 3.32
C ILE A 38 -0.75 -2.41 4.11
N PHE A 39 0.54 -2.75 4.01
CA PHE A 39 1.62 -1.95 4.58
C PHE A 39 2.57 -1.55 3.45
N LEU A 40 2.78 -0.25 3.30
CA LEU A 40 3.69 0.29 2.30
C LEU A 40 5.02 0.65 2.95
N MET A 41 6.13 0.23 2.33
CA MET A 41 7.48 0.59 2.78
C MET A 41 8.41 0.75 1.59
N ASN A 42 9.62 1.24 1.84
CA ASN A 42 10.57 1.54 0.78
C ASN A 42 9.93 2.45 -0.26
N ASP A 43 10.19 2.25 -1.53
CA ASP A 43 9.68 3.13 -2.59
C ASP A 43 8.18 2.99 -2.85
N ALA A 44 7.54 1.96 -2.30
CA ALA A 44 6.09 1.81 -2.42
C ALA A 44 5.32 2.90 -1.66
N VAL A 45 5.97 3.64 -0.77
CA VAL A 45 5.33 4.75 -0.04
C VAL A 45 4.79 5.83 -0.98
N ASP A 46 5.30 5.90 -2.22
CA ASP A 46 4.75 6.82 -3.22
C ASP A 46 3.29 6.53 -3.59
N LEU A 47 2.80 5.31 -3.39
CA LEU A 47 1.38 5.00 -3.58
C LEU A 47 0.48 5.79 -2.63
N ALA A 48 1.02 6.25 -1.52
CA ALA A 48 0.27 7.01 -0.52
C ALA A 48 0.41 8.52 -0.68
N ARG A 49 0.99 8.99 -1.78
CA ARG A 49 1.24 10.42 -2.00
C ARG A 49 0.40 10.97 -3.14
N ASN A 50 -0.29 12.07 -2.91
CA ASN A 50 -1.04 12.76 -3.96
C ASN A 50 -0.14 13.31 -5.07
N SER A 51 1.13 13.55 -4.77
CA SER A 51 2.11 14.01 -5.76
C SER A 51 2.45 12.93 -6.80
N THR A 52 2.19 11.66 -6.52
CA THR A 52 2.40 10.57 -7.47
C THR A 52 1.30 10.60 -8.54
N GLN A 53 1.70 10.73 -9.80
CA GLN A 53 0.76 10.82 -10.92
C GLN A 53 0.90 9.60 -11.83
N LYS A 54 -0.24 9.16 -12.36
CA LYS A 54 -0.30 8.07 -13.31
C LYS A 54 0.37 8.50 -14.62
N PRO A 55 1.33 7.72 -15.16
CA PRO A 55 1.85 7.96 -16.49
C PRO A 55 0.74 7.87 -17.57
N GLU A 56 0.87 8.62 -18.65
CA GLU A 56 -0.14 8.62 -19.71
C GLU A 56 -0.37 7.25 -20.33
N ASN A 57 0.70 6.45 -20.42
CA ASN A 57 0.65 5.13 -21.03
C ASN A 57 0.25 4.01 -20.06
N TYR A 58 -0.13 4.36 -18.83
CA TYR A 58 -0.60 3.38 -17.87
C TYR A 58 -2.10 3.54 -17.66
N ASP A 59 -2.84 2.43 -17.68
CA ASP A 59 -4.31 2.47 -17.75
C ASP A 59 -5.00 2.71 -16.42
N PHE A 60 -4.26 2.58 -15.30
CA PHE A 60 -4.88 2.59 -13.96
C PHE A 60 -4.21 3.61 -13.06
N ASP A 61 -5.03 4.38 -12.34
CA ASP A 61 -4.56 5.29 -11.30
C ASP A 61 -4.41 4.50 -10.00
N LEU A 62 -3.18 4.13 -9.66
CA LEU A 62 -2.91 3.26 -8.52
C LEU A 62 -3.12 3.98 -7.19
N VAL A 63 -2.85 5.28 -7.11
CA VAL A 63 -3.11 6.06 -5.90
C VAL A 63 -4.62 6.11 -5.63
N ALA A 64 -5.40 6.38 -6.66
CA ALA A 64 -6.86 6.38 -6.55
C ALA A 64 -7.39 5.01 -6.13
N LYS A 65 -6.82 3.93 -6.67
CA LYS A 65 -7.21 2.56 -6.31
C LYS A 65 -6.91 2.26 -4.84
N LEU A 66 -5.76 2.68 -4.36
CA LEU A 66 -5.41 2.49 -2.94
C LEU A 66 -6.37 3.27 -2.03
N LYS A 67 -6.68 4.50 -2.39
CA LYS A 67 -7.64 5.31 -1.63
C LYS A 67 -9.02 4.64 -1.57
N GLU A 68 -9.46 4.09 -2.69
CA GLU A 68 -10.73 3.36 -2.76
C GLU A 68 -10.74 2.15 -1.83
N LEU A 69 -9.69 1.34 -1.86
CA LEU A 69 -9.57 0.17 -0.98
C LEU A 69 -9.58 0.59 0.49
N HIS A 70 -8.84 1.64 0.83
CA HIS A 70 -8.79 2.17 2.19
C HIS A 70 -10.17 2.66 2.64
N ALA A 71 -10.87 3.39 1.78
CA ALA A 71 -12.22 3.89 2.08
C ALA A 71 -13.22 2.74 2.28
N ASN A 72 -12.99 1.61 1.63
CA ASN A 72 -13.86 0.43 1.72
C ASN A 72 -13.48 -0.54 2.84
N GLY A 73 -12.56 -0.15 3.72
CA GLY A 73 -12.27 -0.91 4.93
C GLY A 73 -11.00 -1.76 4.89
N VAL A 74 -10.19 -1.67 3.84
CA VAL A 74 -8.85 -2.27 3.85
C VAL A 74 -7.97 -1.43 4.77
N ALA A 75 -7.39 -2.06 5.79
CA ALA A 75 -6.50 -1.36 6.72
C ALA A 75 -5.20 -1.00 6.01
N LEU A 76 -4.78 0.25 6.14
CA LEU A 76 -3.61 0.77 5.45
C LEU A 76 -2.68 1.47 6.44
N LYS A 77 -1.41 1.10 6.39
CA LYS A 77 -0.34 1.84 7.07
C LYS A 77 0.84 2.02 6.14
N VAL A 78 1.56 3.10 6.33
CA VAL A 78 2.70 3.50 5.50
C VAL A 78 3.88 3.77 6.42
N CYS A 79 5.06 3.25 6.07
CA CYS A 79 6.26 3.39 6.88
C CYS A 79 6.59 4.86 7.14
N GLY A 80 6.62 5.26 8.41
CA GLY A 80 6.91 6.64 8.78
C GLY A 80 8.36 7.03 8.53
N SER A 81 9.30 6.12 8.76
CA SER A 81 10.72 6.41 8.55
C SER A 81 11.09 6.53 7.06
N CYS A 82 10.26 5.99 6.17
CA CYS A 82 10.48 6.11 4.72
C CYS A 82 9.98 7.44 4.15
N ASP A 83 9.24 8.22 4.92
CA ASP A 83 8.61 9.45 4.44
C ASP A 83 9.62 10.40 3.79
N ALA A 84 10.71 10.70 4.49
CA ALA A 84 11.72 11.63 3.99
C ALA A 84 12.79 10.98 3.10
N ARG A 85 12.82 9.64 3.02
CA ARG A 85 13.97 8.91 2.45
C ARG A 85 13.65 8.14 1.19
N CYS A 86 12.41 7.74 0.99
CA CYS A 86 12.06 6.76 -0.04
C CYS A 86 11.08 7.33 -1.06
N GLY A 87 11.15 6.78 -2.28
CA GLY A 87 10.28 7.16 -3.38
C GLY A 87 10.82 8.31 -4.20
N LEU A 88 10.24 8.51 -5.37
CA LEU A 88 10.55 9.65 -6.25
C LEU A 88 10.10 10.97 -5.63
N HIS A 89 9.11 10.90 -4.75
CA HIS A 89 8.52 12.07 -4.10
C HIS A 89 8.88 12.12 -2.61
N ALA A 90 10.09 11.69 -2.26
CA ALA A 90 10.57 11.70 -0.88
C ALA A 90 10.36 13.07 -0.23
N GLY A 91 9.80 13.07 0.99
CA GLY A 91 9.49 14.29 1.73
C GLY A 91 8.11 14.87 1.47
N GLU A 92 7.42 14.46 0.40
CA GLU A 92 6.05 14.88 0.18
C GLU A 92 5.09 14.15 1.13
N PRO A 93 4.03 14.80 1.63
CA PRO A 93 3.16 14.17 2.62
C PRO A 93 2.37 13.00 2.05
N TYR A 94 2.01 12.06 2.92
CA TYR A 94 1.04 11.03 2.60
C TYR A 94 -0.37 11.65 2.54
N PHE A 95 -1.27 11.04 1.77
CA PHE A 95 -2.60 11.63 1.52
C PHE A 95 -3.50 11.68 2.78
N ASP A 96 -3.11 10.97 3.84
CA ASP A 96 -3.82 10.99 5.12
C ASP A 96 -2.77 10.84 6.23
N SER A 97 -2.78 11.76 7.19
CA SER A 97 -1.82 11.73 8.30
C SER A 97 -2.01 10.51 9.21
N GLU A 98 -3.20 9.94 9.25
CA GLU A 98 -3.52 8.81 10.13
C GLU A 98 -2.99 7.47 9.62
N ILE A 99 -2.60 7.38 8.36
CA ILE A 99 -2.06 6.13 7.81
C ILE A 99 -0.58 5.93 8.11
N LYS A 100 0.09 6.92 8.66
CA LYS A 100 1.50 6.82 9.00
C LYS A 100 1.70 5.75 10.08
N GLY A 101 2.53 4.77 9.78
CA GLY A 101 2.79 3.63 10.64
C GLY A 101 4.22 3.57 11.14
N SER A 102 4.55 2.46 11.79
CA SER A 102 5.86 2.21 12.37
C SER A 102 6.24 0.75 12.19
N MET A 103 7.50 0.43 12.47
CA MET A 103 7.96 -0.96 12.46
C MET A 103 7.23 -1.79 13.51
N ASP A 104 6.88 -1.20 14.67
CA ASP A 104 6.12 -1.91 15.70
C ASP A 104 4.72 -2.30 15.20
N ILE A 105 4.06 -1.41 14.45
CA ILE A 105 2.77 -1.73 13.85
C ILE A 105 2.93 -2.85 12.83
N LEU A 106 3.95 -2.78 11.99
CA LEU A 106 4.20 -3.84 11.00
C LEU A 106 4.45 -5.18 11.70
N ALA A 107 5.27 -5.18 12.76
CA ALA A 107 5.57 -6.40 13.51
C ALA A 107 4.29 -7.01 14.10
N SER A 108 3.40 -6.19 14.68
CA SER A 108 2.14 -6.69 15.22
C SER A 108 1.24 -7.24 14.12
N TRP A 109 1.19 -6.59 12.96
CA TRP A 109 0.40 -7.07 11.83
C TRP A 109 0.92 -8.41 11.29
N VAL A 110 2.25 -8.55 11.18
CA VAL A 110 2.87 -9.81 10.75
C VAL A 110 2.51 -10.94 11.72
N ALA A 111 2.57 -10.64 13.02
CA ALA A 111 2.29 -11.65 14.04
C ALA A 111 0.81 -12.06 14.10
N GLU A 112 -0.10 -11.13 13.78
CA GLU A 112 -1.54 -11.37 13.84
C GLU A 112 -2.12 -12.01 12.59
N CYS A 113 -1.52 -11.78 11.42
CA CYS A 113 -2.10 -12.21 10.16
C CYS A 113 -1.84 -13.69 9.89
N ASP A 114 -2.81 -14.34 9.25
CA ASP A 114 -2.71 -15.75 8.86
C ASP A 114 -1.73 -15.94 7.71
N GLN A 115 -1.68 -14.97 6.79
CA GLN A 115 -0.76 -15.00 5.66
C GLN A 115 -0.17 -13.62 5.42
N VAL A 116 1.11 -13.59 5.06
CA VAL A 116 1.85 -12.38 4.73
C VAL A 116 2.47 -12.56 3.35
N MET A 117 2.22 -11.61 2.47
CA MET A 117 2.75 -11.62 1.11
C MET A 117 3.49 -10.32 0.85
N THR A 118 4.63 -10.41 0.15
CA THR A 118 5.45 -9.24 -0.18
C THR A 118 5.49 -9.04 -1.70
N PHE A 119 5.30 -7.81 -2.08
CA PHE A 119 5.32 -7.40 -3.51
C PHE A 119 6.39 -6.36 -3.76
#